data_39fbf8d1587f9ff581f25876684d7744
#
_entry.id   39fbf8d1587f9ff581f25876684d7744
#
_cell.length_a   1.000
_cell.length_b   1.000
_cell.length_c   1.000
_cell.angle_alpha   90.00
_cell.angle_beta   90.00
_cell.angle_gamma   90.00
#
_symmetry.space_group_name_H-M   'P 1'
#
loop_
_entity.id
_entity.type
_entity.pdbx_description
1 polymer ?
#
loop_
_entity_poly.entity_id
_entity_poly.type
_entity_poly.pdbx_seq_one_letter_code
_entity_poly.pdbx_strand_id
1 'polypeptide(L)'
;MRRPESFSFGVFTDAHITAVDGVSDSPFSVNSYSNTRYQAAVKMMNSLGLDFALNLGDMVHPLPQSPEYITAAKRYFELSSQLNCVHYNIPGNHDIGDKPSKWVPAAEISSSGMEI
;
A
#
# COMPACT_ATOMS: atom_id res chain seq x y z
N MET A 1 -7.69 -29.19 8.04
CA MET A 1 -8.66 -28.82 7.00
C MET A 1 -9.53 -27.68 7.48
N ARG A 2 -9.75 -26.70 6.64
CA ARG A 2 -10.62 -25.58 6.98
C ARG A 2 -12.08 -25.99 6.90
N ARG A 3 -12.90 -25.49 7.84
CA ARG A 3 -14.35 -25.70 7.78
C ARG A 3 -14.93 -24.88 6.63
N PRO A 4 -15.97 -25.42 5.89
CA PRO A 4 -16.59 -24.68 4.79
C PRO A 4 -17.18 -23.33 5.20
N GLU A 5 -17.67 -23.22 6.43
CA GLU A 5 -18.29 -22.00 6.97
C GLU A 5 -17.29 -21.02 7.60
N SER A 6 -16.00 -21.33 7.57
CA SER A 6 -14.98 -20.46 8.16
C SER A 6 -14.04 -19.92 7.09
N PHE A 7 -13.57 -18.73 7.32
CA PHE A 7 -12.56 -18.09 6.47
C PHE A 7 -11.65 -17.22 7.35
N SER A 8 -10.50 -16.88 6.82
CA SER A 8 -9.56 -15.96 7.48
C SER A 8 -9.08 -14.92 6.48
N PHE A 9 -8.80 -13.73 6.99
CA PHE A 9 -8.28 -12.65 6.16
C PHE A 9 -7.25 -11.83 6.95
N GLY A 10 -6.38 -11.16 6.21
CA GLY A 10 -5.40 -10.27 6.77
C GLY A 10 -5.75 -8.82 6.50
N VAL A 11 -5.30 -7.94 7.37
CA VAL A 11 -5.50 -6.50 7.21
C VAL A 11 -4.15 -5.81 7.30
N PHE A 12 -3.84 -5.01 6.28
CA PHE A 12 -2.74 -4.05 6.29
C PHE A 12 -3.31 -2.65 6.39
N THR A 13 -2.53 -1.74 6.93
CA THR A 13 -2.87 -0.31 6.88
C THR A 13 -1.59 0.50 6.98
N ASP A 14 -1.59 1.67 6.35
CA ASP A 14 -0.52 2.67 6.49
C ASP A 14 0.87 2.11 6.16
N ALA A 15 0.97 1.41 5.05
CA ALA A 15 2.25 0.86 4.59
C ALA A 15 3.26 1.96 4.25
N HIS A 16 2.80 3.09 3.70
CA HIS A 16 3.63 4.25 3.35
C HIS A 16 4.87 3.86 2.54
N ILE A 17 4.66 3.08 1.48
CA ILE A 17 5.74 2.62 0.61
C ILE A 17 6.41 3.82 -0.06
N THR A 18 7.73 3.81 -0.13
CA THR A 18 8.54 4.86 -0.73
C THR A 18 9.13 4.41 -2.06
N ALA A 19 9.55 5.38 -2.87
CA ALA A 19 10.12 5.11 -4.20
C ALA A 19 11.44 4.33 -4.11
N VAL A 20 12.22 4.56 -3.04
CA VAL A 20 13.53 3.93 -2.84
C VAL A 20 13.53 3.26 -1.47
N ASP A 21 13.87 1.97 -1.44
CA ASP A 21 13.96 1.22 -0.19
C ASP A 21 14.98 1.86 0.75
N GLY A 22 14.62 2.01 2.01
CA GLY A 22 15.51 2.58 3.02
C GLY A 22 15.53 4.11 3.07
N VAL A 23 14.78 4.78 2.21
CA VAL A 23 14.77 6.25 2.12
C VAL A 23 13.35 6.78 2.29
N SER A 24 13.15 7.75 3.18
CA SER A 24 11.88 8.45 3.35
C SER A 24 12.14 9.91 3.72
N ASP A 25 11.31 10.81 3.23
CA ASP A 25 11.32 12.22 3.60
C ASP A 25 10.44 12.50 4.83
N SER A 26 9.88 11.47 5.43
CA SER A 26 9.08 11.59 6.64
C SER A 26 9.93 12.10 7.80
N PRO A 27 9.36 12.96 8.69
CA PRO A 27 10.05 13.35 9.91
C PRO A 27 10.24 12.19 10.90
N PHE A 28 9.53 11.08 10.68
CA PHE A 28 9.65 9.89 11.53
C PHE A 28 10.65 8.93 10.89
N SER A 29 11.80 8.76 11.54
CA SER A 29 12.90 7.92 11.00
C SER A 29 12.48 6.47 10.74
N VAL A 30 11.49 5.96 11.48
CA VAL A 30 11.02 4.59 11.30
C VAL A 30 10.41 4.37 9.90
N ASN A 31 9.95 5.42 9.24
CA ASN A 31 9.35 5.31 7.90
C ASN A 31 10.38 4.99 6.81
N SER A 32 11.67 5.16 7.08
CA SER A 32 12.70 4.70 6.15
C SER A 32 12.71 3.18 5.99
N TYR A 33 12.12 2.44 6.93
CA TYR A 33 12.03 0.99 6.89
C TYR A 33 10.68 0.48 6.37
N SER A 34 9.81 1.35 5.88
CA SER A 34 8.45 1.00 5.48
C SER A 34 8.42 -0.14 4.45
N ASN A 35 9.22 -0.05 3.40
CA ASN A 35 9.24 -1.05 2.34
C ASN A 35 9.67 -2.42 2.86
N THR A 36 10.73 -2.45 3.65
CA THR A 36 11.24 -3.69 4.26
C THR A 36 10.22 -4.30 5.22
N ARG A 37 9.56 -3.47 6.01
CA ARG A 37 8.53 -3.93 6.97
C ARG A 37 7.32 -4.49 6.24
N TYR A 38 6.89 -3.83 5.17
CA TYR A 38 5.78 -4.31 4.37
C TYR A 38 6.11 -5.65 3.71
N GLN A 39 7.32 -5.79 3.18
CA GLN A 39 7.77 -7.05 2.61
C GLN A 39 7.75 -8.19 3.64
N ALA A 40 8.19 -7.91 4.86
CA ALA A 40 8.15 -8.89 5.95
C ALA A 40 6.70 -9.25 6.32
N ALA A 41 5.81 -8.26 6.33
CA ALA A 41 4.38 -8.48 6.60
C ALA A 41 3.74 -9.37 5.54
N VAL A 42 4.06 -9.14 4.26
CA VAL A 42 3.58 -9.98 3.15
C VAL A 42 4.03 -11.44 3.35
N LYS A 43 5.28 -11.65 3.69
CA LYS A 43 5.80 -13.00 3.97
C LYS A 43 5.06 -13.67 5.13
N MET A 44 4.80 -12.91 6.20
CA MET A 44 4.04 -13.41 7.35
C MET A 44 2.62 -13.80 6.94
N MET A 45 1.94 -12.94 6.19
CA MET A 45 0.58 -13.21 5.71
C MET A 45 0.54 -14.49 4.87
N ASN A 46 1.54 -14.69 4.01
CA ASN A 46 1.61 -15.89 3.17
C ASN A 46 1.74 -17.18 3.99
N SER A 47 2.32 -17.11 5.20
CA SER A 47 2.45 -18.28 6.07
C SER A 47 1.16 -18.65 6.80
N LEU A 48 0.13 -17.79 6.77
CA LEU A 48 -1.09 -17.96 7.53
C LEU A 48 -2.23 -18.65 6.75
N GLY A 49 -2.06 -18.87 5.45
CA GLY A 49 -3.08 -19.51 4.64
C GLY A 49 -4.39 -18.71 4.55
N LEU A 50 -4.26 -17.40 4.34
CA LEU A 50 -5.42 -16.50 4.31
C LEU A 50 -6.24 -16.68 3.02
N ASP A 51 -7.56 -16.45 3.12
CA ASP A 51 -8.44 -16.43 1.96
C ASP A 51 -8.28 -15.16 1.14
N PHE A 52 -8.11 -14.03 1.82
CA PHE A 52 -7.87 -12.74 1.18
C PHE A 52 -7.19 -11.78 2.15
N ALA A 53 -6.76 -10.64 1.64
CA ALA A 53 -6.17 -9.57 2.43
C ALA A 53 -6.79 -8.23 2.02
N LEU A 54 -6.86 -7.30 2.96
CA LEU A 54 -7.33 -5.94 2.74
C LEU A 54 -6.22 -4.96 3.09
N ASN A 55 -6.06 -3.93 2.27
CA ASN A 55 -5.26 -2.77 2.63
C ASN A 55 -6.21 -1.58 2.83
N LEU A 56 -6.15 -0.96 4.00
CA LEU A 56 -7.09 0.09 4.41
C LEU A 56 -6.61 1.49 4.05
N GLY A 57 -5.55 1.61 3.25
CA GLY A 57 -5.14 2.90 2.72
C GLY A 57 -3.78 3.37 3.21
N ASP A 58 -3.40 4.55 2.70
CA ASP A 58 -2.07 5.12 2.83
C ASP A 58 -1.01 4.10 2.40
N MET A 59 -1.25 3.53 1.22
CA MET A 59 -0.42 2.48 0.64
C MET A 59 0.95 3.00 0.25
N VAL A 60 1.00 4.22 -0.30
CA VAL A 60 2.25 4.88 -0.66
C VAL A 60 2.42 6.17 0.12
N HIS A 61 3.67 6.54 0.38
CA HIS A 61 3.99 7.74 1.15
C HIS A 61 3.91 9.02 0.34
N PRO A 62 4.49 9.10 -0.89
CA PRO A 62 4.35 10.31 -1.70
C PRO A 62 2.89 10.53 -2.10
N LEU A 63 2.48 11.79 -2.12
CA LEU A 63 1.14 12.17 -2.61
C LEU A 63 1.11 12.10 -4.15
N PRO A 64 -0.07 11.95 -4.77
CA PRO A 64 -0.18 11.83 -6.22
C PRO A 64 0.47 12.97 -7.02
N GLN A 65 0.55 14.16 -6.45
CA GLN A 65 1.19 15.31 -7.10
C GLN A 65 2.73 15.30 -6.98
N SER A 66 3.30 14.38 -6.20
CA SER A 66 4.74 14.25 -6.06
C SER A 66 5.35 13.53 -7.27
N PRO A 67 6.56 13.94 -7.74
CA PRO A 67 7.23 13.23 -8.82
C PRO A 67 7.62 11.79 -8.48
N GLU A 68 7.74 11.45 -7.20
CA GLU A 68 8.07 10.09 -6.76
C GLU A 68 6.87 9.16 -6.67
N TYR A 69 5.63 9.68 -6.82
CA TYR A 69 4.43 8.90 -6.57
C TYR A 69 4.33 7.64 -7.43
N ILE A 70 4.55 7.77 -8.73
CA ILE A 70 4.40 6.62 -9.64
C ILE A 70 5.42 5.52 -9.31
N THR A 71 6.66 5.90 -9.01
CA THR A 71 7.69 4.92 -8.63
C THR A 71 7.32 4.21 -7.33
N ALA A 72 6.84 4.96 -6.35
CA ALA A 72 6.39 4.38 -5.07
C ALA A 72 5.18 3.47 -5.27
N ALA A 73 4.22 3.87 -6.10
CA ALA A 73 3.04 3.05 -6.39
C ALA A 73 3.43 1.75 -7.08
N LYS A 74 4.35 1.79 -8.04
CA LYS A 74 4.87 0.58 -8.68
C LYS A 74 5.56 -0.33 -7.68
N ARG A 75 6.32 0.25 -6.76
CA ARG A 75 6.98 -0.54 -5.70
C ARG A 75 5.95 -1.20 -4.78
N TYR A 76 4.89 -0.49 -4.43
CA TYR A 76 3.79 -1.06 -3.65
C TYR A 76 3.17 -2.27 -4.36
N PHE A 77 2.84 -2.15 -5.65
CA PHE A 77 2.25 -3.24 -6.40
C PHE A 77 3.22 -4.41 -6.57
N GLU A 78 4.50 -4.13 -6.77
CA GLU A 78 5.53 -5.16 -6.84
C GLU A 78 5.60 -5.97 -5.55
N LEU A 79 5.61 -5.30 -4.39
CA LEU A 79 5.64 -5.98 -3.10
C LEU A 79 4.33 -6.74 -2.83
N SER A 80 3.19 -6.11 -3.14
CA SER A 80 1.87 -6.70 -2.91
C SER A 80 1.62 -7.91 -3.82
N SER A 81 2.22 -7.94 -5.02
CA SER A 81 2.07 -9.08 -5.93
C SER A 81 2.66 -10.36 -5.37
N GLN A 82 3.47 -10.28 -4.32
CA GLN A 82 4.04 -11.44 -3.64
C GLN A 82 3.06 -12.11 -2.67
N LEU A 83 1.91 -11.48 -2.40
CA LEU A 83 0.84 -12.14 -1.64
C LEU A 83 0.30 -13.34 -2.43
N ASN A 84 0.15 -14.47 -1.75
CA ASN A 84 -0.38 -15.68 -2.36
C ASN A 84 -1.91 -15.83 -2.22
N CYS A 85 -2.59 -14.76 -1.86
CA CYS A 85 -4.04 -14.69 -1.80
C CYS A 85 -4.54 -13.44 -2.53
N VAL A 86 -5.83 -13.42 -2.84
CA VAL A 86 -6.48 -12.23 -3.40
C VAL A 86 -6.37 -11.09 -2.39
N HIS A 87 -6.10 -9.88 -2.86
CA HIS A 87 -6.08 -8.72 -1.99
C HIS A 87 -6.84 -7.55 -2.63
N TYR A 88 -7.37 -6.68 -1.77
CA TYR A 88 -8.16 -5.51 -2.14
C TYR A 88 -7.58 -4.28 -1.47
N ASN A 89 -7.64 -3.15 -2.18
CA ASN A 89 -7.11 -1.88 -1.70
C ASN A 89 -8.24 -0.87 -1.52
N ILE A 90 -8.24 -0.21 -0.37
CA ILE A 90 -9.13 0.91 -0.08
C ILE A 90 -8.23 2.14 0.07
N PRO A 91 -8.41 3.20 -0.72
CA PRO A 91 -7.49 4.34 -0.67
C PRO A 91 -7.64 5.13 0.62
N GLY A 92 -6.50 5.57 1.16
CA GLY A 92 -6.43 6.52 2.27
C GLY A 92 -6.17 7.94 1.75
N ASN A 93 -5.96 8.89 2.68
CA ASN A 93 -5.76 10.29 2.30
C ASN A 93 -4.48 10.51 1.49
N HIS A 94 -3.40 9.79 1.78
CA HIS A 94 -2.17 9.88 0.98
C HIS A 94 -2.40 9.42 -0.46
N ASP A 95 -3.25 8.42 -0.66
CA ASP A 95 -3.49 7.84 -1.97
C ASP A 95 -4.31 8.75 -2.89
N ILE A 96 -5.10 9.66 -2.31
CA ILE A 96 -5.99 10.56 -3.05
C ILE A 96 -5.57 12.04 -2.96
N GLY A 97 -4.45 12.36 -2.32
CA GLY A 97 -3.93 13.73 -2.29
C GLY A 97 -4.06 14.44 -0.96
N ASP A 98 -4.29 13.70 0.12
CA ASP A 98 -4.31 14.19 1.51
C ASP A 98 -5.52 15.09 1.80
N LYS A 99 -5.35 16.41 1.91
CA LYS A 99 -6.43 17.33 2.26
C LYS A 99 -7.16 17.83 1.01
N PRO A 100 -8.44 18.20 1.12
CA PRO A 100 -9.17 18.74 -0.03
C PRO A 100 -8.46 19.88 -0.75
N SER A 101 -7.76 20.74 -0.01
CA SER A 101 -6.98 21.84 -0.60
C SER A 101 -5.77 21.37 -1.40
N LYS A 102 -5.37 20.11 -1.25
CA LYS A 102 -4.25 19.50 -1.96
C LYS A 102 -4.70 18.44 -2.96
N TRP A 103 -6.00 18.17 -3.04
CA TRP A 103 -6.49 17.16 -3.96
C TRP A 103 -6.25 17.58 -5.41
N VAL A 104 -5.86 16.63 -6.21
CA VAL A 104 -5.71 16.79 -7.65
C VAL A 104 -6.98 16.33 -8.36
N PRO A 105 -7.26 16.80 -9.58
CA PRO A 105 -8.38 16.29 -10.36
C PRO A 105 -8.30 14.77 -10.56
N ALA A 106 -9.45 14.12 -10.62
CA ALA A 106 -9.54 12.67 -10.81
C ALA A 106 -8.75 12.17 -12.02
N ALA A 107 -8.72 12.97 -13.11
CA ALA A 107 -7.94 12.64 -14.29
C ALA A 107 -6.43 12.55 -14.01
N GLU A 108 -5.91 13.41 -13.14
CA GLU A 108 -4.49 13.38 -12.75
C GLU A 108 -4.19 12.18 -11.87
N ILE A 109 -5.10 11.85 -10.96
CA ILE A 109 -4.95 10.66 -10.10
C ILE A 109 -4.92 9.41 -10.97
N SER A 110 -5.85 9.30 -11.92
CA SER A 110 -5.92 8.18 -12.85
C SER A 110 -4.65 8.06 -13.70
N SER A 111 -4.13 9.20 -14.19
CA SER A 111 -2.92 9.22 -15.00
C SER A 111 -1.67 8.86 -14.21
N SER A 112 -1.71 8.95 -12.87
CA SER A 112 -0.59 8.55 -12.02
C SER A 112 -0.47 7.03 -11.86
N GLY A 113 -1.46 6.27 -12.33
CA GLY A 113 -1.44 4.81 -12.30
C GLY A 113 -2.05 4.17 -11.07
N MET A 114 -2.61 4.95 -10.15
CA MET A 114 -3.33 4.44 -9.00
C MET A 114 -4.83 4.61 -9.23
N GLU A 115 -5.57 3.51 -9.35
CA GLU A 115 -7.02 3.55 -9.43
C GLU A 115 -7.64 3.53 -8.04
N ILE A 116 -8.65 4.35 -7.88
CA ILE A 116 -9.39 4.49 -6.63
C ILE A 116 -10.73 3.80 -6.74
#